data_62494e3b6133fc6e76e2b5292f27bc25
#
_entry.id   62494e3b6133fc6e76e2b5292f27bc25
#
_cell.length_a   1.000
_cell.length_b   1.000
_cell.length_c   1.000
_cell.angle_alpha   90.00
_cell.angle_beta   90.00
_cell.angle_gamma   90.00
#
_symmetry.space_group_name_H-M   'P 1'
#
loop_
_entity.id
_entity.type
_entity.pdbx_description
1 polymer ?
#
loop_
_entity_poly.entity_id
_entity_poly.type
_entity_poly.pdbx_seq_one_letter_code
_entity_poly.pdbx_strand_id
1 'polypeptide(L)'
;MKTKTNEQQVGGNHYERLKTEPVKVFAAFNFNWFQGEILKYVSRFQFKNGEQDLGKAIHIAQMAKDLKVGEKKKRRIKFAKLVYEKKYLSDLVEDYRKQFEYEEYMTVILIGLIEENYLYVKEQTVRLKEKYYGKEEGTTGGRK
;
A
#
# COMPACT_ATOMS: atom_id res chain seq x y z
N MET A 1 16.64 20.38 2.62
CA MET A 1 17.90 19.64 2.67
C MET A 1 17.70 18.27 3.30
N LYS A 2 18.28 17.29 2.71
CA LYS A 2 18.19 15.94 3.25
C LYS A 2 19.06 15.80 4.50
N THR A 3 18.52 15.08 5.47
CA THR A 3 19.33 14.72 6.63
C THR A 3 20.15 13.50 6.29
N LYS A 4 21.17 13.23 7.10
CA LYS A 4 21.98 12.03 6.91
C LYS A 4 21.14 10.77 7.07
N THR A 5 20.17 10.82 7.96
CA THR A 5 19.26 9.69 8.17
C THR A 5 18.54 9.31 6.88
N ASN A 6 18.11 10.31 6.12
CA ASN A 6 17.45 10.03 4.85
C ASN A 6 18.42 9.50 3.81
N GLU A 7 19.68 9.88 3.91
CA GLU A 7 20.69 9.43 2.95
C GLU A 7 21.20 8.05 3.25
N GLN A 8 21.14 7.64 4.51
CA GLN A 8 21.68 6.36 4.94
C GLN A 8 20.57 5.47 5.44
N GLN A 9 19.75 4.99 4.52
CA GLN A 9 18.63 4.13 4.88
C GLN A 9 19.12 2.80 5.39
N VAL A 10 18.52 2.38 6.50
CA VAL A 10 18.79 1.06 7.06
C VAL A 10 18.19 0.02 6.13
N GLY A 11 18.94 -1.02 5.83
CA GLY A 11 18.45 -2.09 4.97
C GLY A 11 18.63 -1.83 3.50
N GLY A 12 19.32 -0.75 3.12
CA GLY A 12 19.63 -0.49 1.74
C GLY A 12 19.05 0.83 1.25
N ASN A 13 19.04 0.97 -0.06
CA ASN A 13 18.67 2.22 -0.67
C ASN A 13 17.44 2.08 -1.58
N HIS A 14 16.52 1.18 -1.22
CA HIS A 14 15.35 0.89 -2.06
C HIS A 14 14.48 2.11 -2.28
N TYR A 15 14.41 2.99 -1.30
CA TYR A 15 13.49 4.12 -1.32
C TYR A 15 14.14 5.41 -1.78
N GLU A 16 15.42 5.36 -2.16
CA GLU A 16 16.08 6.56 -2.68
C GLU A 16 15.43 7.05 -3.97
N ARG A 17 14.75 6.16 -4.66
CA ARG A 17 14.03 6.53 -5.89
C ARG A 17 12.79 7.35 -5.61
N LEU A 18 12.30 7.29 -4.39
CA LEU A 18 11.04 7.93 -4.06
C LEU A 18 11.29 9.26 -3.36
N LYS A 19 10.64 10.29 -3.85
CA LYS A 19 10.69 11.59 -3.24
C LYS A 19 10.02 11.57 -1.88
N THR A 20 8.92 10.84 -1.76
CA THR A 20 8.21 10.65 -0.51
C THR A 20 8.26 9.17 -0.17
N GLU A 21 8.82 8.85 0.96
CA GLU A 21 9.02 7.46 1.36
C GLU A 21 7.78 6.91 2.06
N PRO A 22 7.58 5.57 2.00
CA PRO A 22 6.42 4.96 2.66
C PRO A 22 6.31 5.31 4.14
N VAL A 23 7.43 5.49 4.84
CA VAL A 23 7.40 5.78 6.26
C VAL A 23 6.69 7.10 6.55
N LYS A 24 6.73 8.05 5.64
CA LYS A 24 6.04 9.32 5.85
C LYS A 24 4.53 9.15 5.83
N VAL A 25 4.04 8.30 4.92
CA VAL A 25 2.61 7.98 4.87
C VAL A 25 2.22 7.17 6.10
N PHE A 26 3.04 6.18 6.45
CA PHE A 26 2.83 5.36 7.63
C PHE A 26 2.65 6.22 8.88
N ALA A 27 3.55 7.18 9.07
CA ALA A 27 3.51 8.03 10.26
C ALA A 27 2.34 9.00 10.23
N ALA A 28 2.07 9.60 9.06
CA ALA A 28 1.02 10.61 8.95
C ALA A 28 -0.36 10.04 9.23
N PHE A 29 -0.60 8.79 8.82
CA PHE A 29 -1.90 8.15 9.02
C PHE A 29 -1.90 7.21 10.23
N ASN A 30 -0.78 7.13 10.93
CA ASN A 30 -0.66 6.27 12.11
C ASN A 30 -1.03 4.82 11.77
N PHE A 31 -0.41 4.30 10.72
CA PHE A 31 -0.71 2.95 10.23
C PHE A 31 -0.30 1.90 11.26
N ASN A 32 -1.10 0.83 11.35
CA ASN A 32 -0.70 -0.34 12.12
C ASN A 32 0.26 -1.20 11.27
N TRP A 33 0.69 -2.32 11.84
CA TRP A 33 1.65 -3.20 11.16
C TRP A 33 1.12 -3.69 9.80
N PHE A 34 -0.17 -4.09 9.75
CA PHE A 34 -0.74 -4.62 8.52
C PHE A 34 -0.75 -3.58 7.41
N GLN A 35 -1.22 -2.39 7.73
CA GLN A 35 -1.26 -1.28 6.76
C GLN A 35 0.14 -0.94 6.28
N GLY A 36 1.09 -0.87 7.21
CA GLY A 36 2.46 -0.50 6.87
C GLY A 36 3.16 -1.54 6.02
N GLU A 37 2.99 -2.82 6.34
CA GLU A 37 3.62 -3.88 5.57
C GLU A 37 3.07 -3.95 4.15
N ILE A 38 1.75 -3.83 4.01
CA ILE A 38 1.15 -3.83 2.68
C ILE A 38 1.69 -2.65 1.86
N LEU A 39 1.71 -1.46 2.46
CA LEU A 39 2.22 -0.28 1.77
C LEU A 39 3.66 -0.48 1.33
N LYS A 40 4.48 -1.06 2.20
CA LYS A 40 5.87 -1.32 1.88
C LYS A 40 5.99 -2.18 0.62
N TYR A 41 5.29 -3.29 0.58
CA TYR A 41 5.41 -4.22 -0.53
C TYR A 41 4.86 -3.65 -1.85
N VAL A 42 3.72 -2.96 -1.80
CA VAL A 42 3.17 -2.40 -3.03
C VAL A 42 4.00 -1.22 -3.53
N SER A 43 4.80 -0.61 -2.65
CA SER A 43 5.64 0.52 -3.06
C SER A 43 6.96 0.09 -3.66
N ARG A 44 7.46 -1.11 -3.36
CA ARG A 44 8.81 -1.47 -3.74
C ARG A 44 8.91 -2.62 -4.74
N PHE A 45 7.79 -3.22 -5.14
CA PHE A 45 7.88 -4.48 -5.88
C PHE A 45 8.67 -4.34 -7.18
N GLN A 46 8.60 -3.20 -7.86
CA GLN A 46 9.27 -3.02 -9.13
C GLN A 46 10.79 -2.95 -9.03
N PHE A 47 11.31 -2.60 -7.87
CA PHE A 47 12.75 -2.49 -7.72
C PHE A 47 13.30 -3.38 -6.61
N LYS A 48 12.54 -4.39 -6.22
CA LYS A 48 13.05 -5.35 -5.25
C LYS A 48 12.68 -6.77 -5.66
N ASN A 49 11.59 -7.31 -5.14
CA ASN A 49 11.28 -8.73 -5.35
C ASN A 49 10.10 -8.99 -6.29
N GLY A 50 9.65 -7.97 -7.00
CA GLY A 50 8.67 -8.16 -8.05
C GLY A 50 7.39 -8.82 -7.60
N GLU A 51 7.01 -9.85 -8.34
CA GLU A 51 5.76 -10.56 -8.09
C GLU A 51 5.66 -11.08 -6.67
N GLN A 52 6.78 -11.51 -6.10
CA GLN A 52 6.80 -12.03 -4.74
C GLN A 52 6.35 -10.97 -3.73
N ASP A 53 6.78 -9.72 -3.91
CA ASP A 53 6.36 -8.66 -3.00
C ASP A 53 4.86 -8.43 -3.06
N LEU A 54 4.28 -8.46 -4.25
CA LEU A 54 2.83 -8.30 -4.37
C LEU A 54 2.10 -9.48 -3.75
N GLY A 55 2.65 -10.69 -3.89
CA GLY A 55 2.09 -11.85 -3.22
C GLY A 55 2.07 -11.71 -1.72
N LYS A 56 3.15 -11.13 -1.15
CA LYS A 56 3.20 -10.89 0.30
C LYS A 56 2.15 -9.88 0.73
N ALA A 57 1.97 -8.81 -0.06
CA ALA A 57 0.95 -7.81 0.27
C ALA A 57 -0.45 -8.44 0.27
N ILE A 58 -0.73 -9.27 -0.73
CA ILE A 58 -2.02 -9.96 -0.83
C ILE A 58 -2.23 -10.86 0.38
N HIS A 59 -1.21 -11.60 0.77
CA HIS A 59 -1.29 -12.50 1.91
C HIS A 59 -1.55 -11.74 3.21
N ILE A 60 -0.87 -10.61 3.40
CA ILE A 60 -1.05 -9.82 4.61
C ILE A 60 -2.43 -9.20 4.65
N ALA A 61 -2.95 -8.75 3.50
CA ALA A 61 -4.31 -8.22 3.45
C ALA A 61 -5.34 -9.28 3.83
N GLN A 62 -5.14 -10.52 3.33
CA GLN A 62 -6.03 -11.61 3.69
C GLN A 62 -5.94 -11.93 5.18
N MET A 63 -4.73 -11.90 5.71
CA MET A 63 -4.52 -12.15 7.14
C MET A 63 -5.25 -11.10 7.98
N ALA A 64 -5.13 -9.83 7.60
CA ALA A 64 -5.80 -8.75 8.32
C ALA A 64 -7.33 -8.92 8.28
N LYS A 65 -7.85 -9.36 7.14
CA LYS A 65 -9.27 -9.61 7.00
C LYS A 65 -9.71 -10.75 7.91
N ASP A 66 -8.94 -11.85 7.91
CA ASP A 66 -9.29 -13.02 8.70
C ASP A 66 -9.24 -12.72 10.20
N LEU A 67 -8.30 -11.89 10.61
CA LEU A 67 -8.15 -11.49 12.01
C LEU A 67 -9.09 -10.35 12.39
N LYS A 68 -9.85 -9.85 11.42
CA LYS A 68 -10.81 -8.77 11.64
C LYS A 68 -10.16 -7.51 12.18
N VAL A 69 -8.98 -7.21 11.65
CA VAL A 69 -8.25 -6.01 12.04
C VAL A 69 -9.08 -4.77 11.71
N GLY A 70 -9.23 -3.89 12.69
CA GLY A 70 -9.98 -2.65 12.50
C GLY A 70 -11.47 -2.77 12.68
N GLU A 71 -12.03 -3.99 12.69
CA GLU A 71 -13.48 -4.14 12.75
C GLU A 71 -14.06 -3.86 14.13
N LYS A 72 -13.22 -3.87 15.16
CA LYS A 72 -13.69 -3.58 16.51
C LYS A 72 -13.81 -2.10 16.79
N LYS A 73 -13.36 -1.26 15.87
CA LYS A 73 -13.47 0.18 16.04
C LYS A 73 -14.93 0.59 15.93
N LYS A 74 -15.34 1.50 16.80
CA LYS A 74 -16.71 1.98 16.77
C LYS A 74 -17.01 2.73 15.48
N ARG A 75 -16.02 3.42 14.94
CA ARG A 75 -16.17 4.16 13.72
C ARG A 75 -14.97 3.95 12.85
N ARG A 76 -15.23 3.61 11.59
CA ARG A 76 -14.16 3.55 10.61
C ARG A 76 -13.87 4.94 10.09
N ILE A 77 -12.60 5.18 9.84
CA ILE A 77 -12.19 6.43 9.24
C ILE A 77 -12.54 6.40 7.76
N LYS A 78 -13.27 7.42 7.31
CA LYS A 78 -13.55 7.55 5.89
C LYS A 78 -12.57 8.50 5.26
N PHE A 79 -11.96 8.07 4.16
CA PHE A 79 -10.93 8.86 3.51
C PHE A 79 -11.43 10.24 3.11
N ALA A 80 -12.60 10.31 2.50
CA ALA A 80 -13.14 11.58 2.04
C ALA A 80 -13.28 12.58 3.17
N LYS A 81 -13.80 12.13 4.33
CA LYS A 81 -13.95 13.02 5.46
C LYS A 81 -12.60 13.46 6.02
N LEU A 82 -11.68 12.50 6.12
CA LEU A 82 -10.38 12.78 6.68
C LEU A 82 -9.63 13.84 5.87
N VAL A 83 -9.62 13.70 4.55
CA VAL A 83 -8.90 14.66 3.72
C VAL A 83 -9.62 15.99 3.62
N TYR A 84 -10.94 16.00 3.78
CA TYR A 84 -11.67 17.25 3.82
C TYR A 84 -11.26 18.07 5.04
N GLU A 85 -11.09 17.40 6.17
CA GLU A 85 -10.73 18.08 7.41
C GLU A 85 -9.26 18.44 7.49
N LYS A 86 -8.39 17.64 6.84
CA LYS A 86 -6.94 17.84 6.94
C LYS A 86 -6.32 17.79 5.56
N LYS A 87 -6.24 18.97 4.95
CA LYS A 87 -5.76 19.08 3.58
C LYS A 87 -4.35 18.52 3.39
N TYR A 88 -3.50 18.63 4.41
CA TYR A 88 -2.14 18.14 4.25
C TYR A 88 -2.09 16.62 4.04
N LEU A 89 -3.08 15.88 4.53
CA LEU A 89 -3.13 14.45 4.29
C LEU A 89 -3.51 14.17 2.84
N SER A 90 -4.44 14.95 2.30
CA SER A 90 -4.78 14.84 0.89
C SER A 90 -3.57 15.12 0.00
N ASP A 91 -2.83 16.18 0.33
CA ASP A 91 -1.64 16.54 -0.43
C ASP A 91 -0.59 15.43 -0.35
N LEU A 92 -0.42 14.83 0.81
CA LEU A 92 0.54 13.75 0.99
C LEU A 92 0.18 12.54 0.12
N VAL A 93 -1.11 12.16 0.11
CA VAL A 93 -1.56 11.04 -0.71
C VAL A 93 -1.33 11.35 -2.19
N GLU A 94 -1.65 12.57 -2.60
CA GLU A 94 -1.46 12.99 -3.98
C GLU A 94 0.01 12.90 -4.38
N ASP A 95 0.88 13.44 -3.54
CA ASP A 95 2.32 13.42 -3.83
C ASP A 95 2.85 11.98 -3.84
N TYR A 96 2.35 11.15 -2.94
CA TYR A 96 2.84 9.78 -2.86
C TYR A 96 2.44 8.97 -4.09
N ARG A 97 1.16 8.99 -4.46
CA ARG A 97 0.68 8.17 -5.56
C ARG A 97 1.30 8.55 -6.90
N LYS A 98 1.61 9.82 -7.08
CA LYS A 98 2.14 10.31 -8.35
C LYS A 98 3.55 9.80 -8.65
N GLN A 99 4.23 9.26 -7.67
CA GLN A 99 5.58 8.74 -7.87
C GLN A 99 5.61 7.42 -8.65
N PHE A 100 4.46 6.77 -8.80
CA PHE A 100 4.39 5.44 -9.37
C PHE A 100 3.69 5.47 -10.72
N GLU A 101 4.17 4.64 -11.67
CA GLU A 101 3.48 4.56 -12.95
C GLU A 101 2.11 3.90 -12.79
N TYR A 102 1.93 3.14 -11.73
CA TYR A 102 0.63 2.53 -11.40
C TYR A 102 -0.14 3.38 -10.40
N GLU A 103 -0.16 4.70 -10.64
CA GLU A 103 -0.73 5.62 -9.67
C GLU A 103 -2.21 5.37 -9.40
N GLU A 104 -2.95 4.87 -10.39
CA GLU A 104 -4.36 4.57 -10.17
C GLU A 104 -4.53 3.45 -9.14
N TYR A 105 -3.71 2.42 -9.25
CA TYR A 105 -3.74 1.33 -8.28
C TYR A 105 -3.26 1.79 -6.92
N MET A 106 -2.20 2.60 -6.91
CA MET A 106 -1.70 3.11 -5.64
C MET A 106 -2.76 3.95 -4.93
N THR A 107 -3.52 4.74 -5.69
CA THR A 107 -4.58 5.57 -5.11
C THR A 107 -5.62 4.71 -4.38
N VAL A 108 -6.16 3.70 -5.07
CA VAL A 108 -7.23 2.91 -4.47
C VAL A 108 -6.70 2.02 -3.35
N ILE A 109 -5.46 1.55 -3.46
CA ILE A 109 -4.86 0.77 -2.38
C ILE A 109 -4.66 1.65 -1.14
N LEU A 110 -4.15 2.87 -1.32
CA LEU A 110 -3.99 3.79 -0.19
C LEU A 110 -5.33 4.08 0.49
N ILE A 111 -6.36 4.36 -0.29
CA ILE A 111 -7.67 4.63 0.28
C ILE A 111 -8.16 3.42 1.06
N GLY A 112 -8.01 2.23 0.49
CA GLY A 112 -8.40 1.00 1.17
C GLY A 112 -7.64 0.79 2.46
N LEU A 113 -6.33 1.08 2.46
CA LEU A 113 -5.52 0.95 3.67
C LEU A 113 -5.97 1.94 4.74
N ILE A 114 -6.17 3.19 4.35
CA ILE A 114 -6.57 4.22 5.29
C ILE A 114 -7.92 3.87 5.94
N GLU A 115 -8.82 3.32 5.15
CA GLU A 115 -10.15 2.94 5.65
C GLU A 115 -10.17 1.54 6.26
N GLU A 116 -9.05 0.85 6.24
CA GLU A 116 -8.93 -0.52 6.74
C GLU A 116 -9.92 -1.47 6.09
N ASN A 117 -10.12 -1.30 4.79
CA ASN A 117 -10.93 -2.20 3.99
C ASN A 117 -9.99 -3.22 3.33
N TYR A 118 -9.61 -4.25 4.09
CA TYR A 118 -8.56 -5.16 3.64
C TYR A 118 -9.00 -6.08 2.50
N LEU A 119 -10.29 -6.38 2.40
CA LEU A 119 -10.77 -7.14 1.25
C LEU A 119 -10.57 -6.33 -0.03
N TYR A 120 -10.93 -5.06 0.02
CA TYR A 120 -10.75 -4.17 -1.13
C TYR A 120 -9.27 -4.03 -1.49
N VAL A 121 -8.43 -3.84 -0.47
CA VAL A 121 -6.98 -3.74 -0.68
C VAL A 121 -6.46 -5.01 -1.36
N LYS A 122 -6.90 -6.17 -0.89
CA LYS A 122 -6.49 -7.43 -1.48
C LYS A 122 -6.89 -7.50 -2.95
N GLU A 123 -8.15 -7.15 -3.24
CA GLU A 123 -8.64 -7.23 -4.61
C GLU A 123 -7.88 -6.31 -5.55
N GLN A 124 -7.59 -5.10 -5.10
CA GLN A 124 -6.85 -4.16 -5.93
C GLN A 124 -5.40 -4.58 -6.11
N THR A 125 -4.80 -5.18 -5.09
CA THR A 125 -3.43 -5.67 -5.20
C THR A 125 -3.35 -6.86 -6.14
N VAL A 126 -4.37 -7.74 -6.12
CA VAL A 126 -4.44 -8.84 -7.08
C VAL A 126 -4.49 -8.28 -8.51
N ARG A 127 -5.30 -7.25 -8.75
CA ARG A 127 -5.39 -6.64 -10.07
C ARG A 127 -4.06 -6.02 -10.49
N LEU A 128 -3.37 -5.39 -9.56
CA LEU A 128 -2.06 -4.82 -9.84
C LEU A 128 -1.08 -5.92 -10.23
N LYS A 129 -1.10 -7.02 -9.51
CA LYS A 129 -0.23 -8.16 -9.79
C LYS A 129 -0.53 -8.72 -11.18
N GLU A 130 -1.81 -8.85 -11.52
CA GLU A 130 -2.19 -9.35 -12.83
C GLU A 130 -1.76 -8.42 -13.94
N LYS A 131 -1.81 -7.14 -13.71
CA LYS A 131 -1.39 -6.16 -14.71
C LYS A 131 0.08 -6.34 -15.09
N TYR A 132 0.94 -6.59 -14.12
CA TYR A 132 2.37 -6.68 -14.37
C TYR A 132 2.88 -8.09 -14.61
N TYR A 133 2.19 -9.10 -14.11
CA TYR A 133 2.69 -10.49 -14.15
C TYR A 133 1.70 -11.47 -14.73
N GLY A 134 0.50 -11.02 -15.07
CA GLY A 134 -0.50 -11.89 -15.65
C GLY A 134 -1.26 -12.70 -14.63
N LYS A 135 -2.30 -13.38 -15.07
CA LYS A 135 -3.11 -14.20 -14.19
C LYS A 135 -2.42 -15.53 -13.93
N GLU A 136 -2.62 -16.06 -12.74
CA GLU A 136 -2.13 -17.39 -12.44
C GLU A 136 -2.92 -18.41 -13.24
N GLU A 137 -2.21 -19.37 -13.82
CA GLU A 137 -2.88 -20.38 -14.63
C GLU A 137 -3.78 -21.27 -13.82
N GLY A 138 -3.38 -21.58 -12.60
CA GLY A 138 -4.18 -22.41 -11.74
C GLY A 138 -5.52 -21.81 -11.35
N THR A 139 -5.65 -20.48 -11.44
CA THR A 139 -6.88 -19.83 -11.05
C THR A 139 -7.88 -19.71 -12.19
N THR A 140 -7.40 -19.87 -13.40
CA THR A 140 -8.34 -19.83 -14.51
C THR A 140 -8.97 -21.18 -14.73
N GLY A 141 -8.70 -21.83 -14.01
CA GLY A 141 -9.15 -22.95 -14.11
C GLY A 141 -9.47 -23.60 -14.60
N GLY A 142 -9.34 -22.99 -14.10
CA GLY A 142 -9.43 -23.35 -14.16
C GLY A 142 -8.85 -23.55 -14.86
N ARG A 143 -8.49 -23.41 -14.99
CA ARG A 143 -7.91 -23.45 -15.52
C ARG A 143 -7.75 -24.31 -15.87
N LYS A 144 -7.78 -24.38 -16.04
CA LYS A 144 -7.64 -25.24 -16.45
C LYS A 144 -7.80 -26.11 -16.31
#